data_01177c2c6542f18564a791b777cd7b5c
#
_entry.id   01177c2c6542f18564a791b777cd7b5c
#
_cell.length_a   1.000
_cell.length_b   1.000
_cell.length_c   1.000
_cell.angle_alpha   90.00
_cell.angle_beta   90.00
_cell.angle_gamma   90.00
#
_symmetry.space_group_name_H-M   'P 1'
#
loop_
_entity.id
_entity.type
_entity.pdbx_description
1 polymer ?
#
loop_
_entity_poly.entity_id
_entity_poly.type
_entity_poly.pdbx_seq_one_letter_code
_entity_poly.pdbx_strand_id
1 'polypeptide(L)'
;MARARKAPARRRTTRAKRQPKRILNCDPSPKQEEDWTYEHAADADVVDAAPPIPSSKDLRAAWWGINDQGTTGSCVGWATADSVLRWHFVQAKKLSEKLLLSPRFIWMAAKETDPNISRPTTFIEEEGTSLKTALDIARKFGIVTDSTLPFATGKLYPQDAKTFYAIAATRKILAYFNLDTDLSRWRAWLATKGPILTRLNVDKTWDGASATGGNLDLYDSNKARGGHAIALVGYTPDRFIVRNSWGTSWGDKGFAYASLSYAQEAFTEAYGVAL
;
A
#
# COMPACT_ATOMS: atom_id res chain seq x y z
N MET A 1 -18.87 -66.52 15.22
CA MET A 1 -18.36 -65.51 14.28
C MET A 1 -18.65 -64.12 14.81
N ALA A 2 -17.66 -63.45 15.38
CA ALA A 2 -17.82 -62.10 16.00
C ALA A 2 -17.45 -61.04 14.95
N ARG A 3 -18.39 -60.11 14.67
CA ARG A 3 -18.18 -58.98 13.78
C ARG A 3 -17.40 -57.88 14.54
N ALA A 4 -16.19 -57.59 14.07
CA ALA A 4 -15.41 -56.46 14.55
C ALA A 4 -16.07 -55.12 14.15
N ARG A 5 -16.38 -54.27 15.14
CA ARG A 5 -16.86 -52.89 14.94
C ARG A 5 -15.66 -51.99 14.59
N LYS A 6 -15.66 -51.39 13.40
CA LYS A 6 -14.69 -50.35 12.99
C LYS A 6 -14.94 -49.07 13.81
N ALA A 7 -13.90 -48.58 14.49
CA ALA A 7 -13.94 -47.29 15.17
C ALA A 7 -14.04 -46.11 14.17
N PRO A 8 -14.78 -45.03 14.50
CA PRO A 8 -14.91 -43.89 13.60
C PRO A 8 -13.61 -43.11 13.51
N ALA A 9 -13.23 -42.75 12.26
CA ALA A 9 -12.06 -41.95 11.97
C ALA A 9 -12.15 -40.58 12.62
N ARG A 10 -11.19 -40.21 13.46
CA ARG A 10 -11.05 -38.87 14.06
C ARG A 10 -10.84 -37.84 12.94
N ARG A 11 -11.80 -36.95 12.75
CA ARG A 11 -11.72 -35.77 11.88
C ARG A 11 -10.60 -34.88 12.39
N ARG A 12 -9.51 -34.78 11.65
CA ARG A 12 -8.40 -33.87 11.91
C ARG A 12 -8.89 -32.44 11.68
N THR A 13 -9.24 -31.72 12.71
CA THR A 13 -9.51 -30.27 12.61
C THR A 13 -8.18 -29.58 12.30
N THR A 14 -8.06 -29.09 11.08
CA THR A 14 -6.95 -28.22 10.70
C THR A 14 -7.08 -26.91 11.48
N ARG A 15 -6.22 -26.74 12.49
CA ARG A 15 -6.11 -25.49 13.27
C ARG A 15 -5.77 -24.38 12.29
N ALA A 16 -6.69 -23.44 12.08
CA ALA A 16 -6.43 -22.26 11.24
C ALA A 16 -5.13 -21.60 11.70
N LYS A 17 -4.19 -21.42 10.78
CA LYS A 17 -2.91 -20.74 11.07
C LYS A 17 -3.24 -19.32 11.52
N ARG A 18 -2.88 -19.00 12.77
CA ARG A 18 -3.06 -17.66 13.33
C ARG A 18 -2.25 -16.68 12.48
N GLN A 19 -2.87 -15.63 11.95
CA GLN A 19 -2.19 -14.59 11.20
C GLN A 19 -1.06 -13.99 12.06
N PRO A 20 0.12 -13.70 11.48
CA PRO A 20 1.20 -13.07 12.22
C PRO A 20 0.77 -11.71 12.74
N LYS A 21 1.29 -11.30 13.90
CA LYS A 21 1.06 -9.94 14.42
C LYS A 21 1.68 -8.94 13.46
N ARG A 22 0.87 -8.03 12.93
CA ARG A 22 1.32 -6.99 12.01
C ARG A 22 1.73 -5.74 12.77
N ILE A 23 2.76 -5.06 12.30
CA ILE A 23 3.19 -3.76 12.81
C ILE A 23 2.38 -2.69 12.07
N LEU A 24 1.74 -1.80 12.82
CA LEU A 24 0.84 -0.75 12.35
C LEU A 24 1.40 0.61 12.76
N ASN A 25 2.37 1.09 12.01
CA ASN A 25 3.17 2.26 12.32
C ASN A 25 3.39 3.18 11.12
N CYS A 26 2.41 3.25 10.22
CA CYS A 26 2.38 4.32 9.24
C CYS A 26 2.07 5.63 9.96
N ASP A 27 3.06 6.51 10.04
CA ASP A 27 2.92 7.81 10.68
C ASP A 27 2.06 8.77 9.83
N PRO A 28 1.35 9.71 10.45
CA PRO A 28 0.72 10.81 9.72
C PRO A 28 1.77 11.61 8.94
N SER A 29 1.43 12.01 7.72
CA SER A 29 2.31 12.87 6.92
C SER A 29 2.41 14.25 7.52
N PRO A 30 3.62 14.84 7.62
CA PRO A 30 3.82 16.18 8.13
C PRO A 30 3.34 17.25 7.14
N LYS A 31 2.86 18.40 7.64
CA LYS A 31 2.58 19.60 6.84
C LYS A 31 1.73 19.33 5.60
N GLN A 32 0.63 18.62 5.77
CA GLN A 32 -0.28 18.29 4.67
C GLN A 32 -0.95 19.53 4.07
N GLU A 33 -1.08 20.58 4.84
CA GLU A 33 -1.60 21.88 4.41
C GLU A 33 -0.72 22.61 3.38
N GLU A 34 0.55 22.21 3.25
CA GLU A 34 1.49 22.74 2.25
C GLU A 34 1.48 21.92 0.95
N ASP A 35 0.69 20.84 0.87
CA ASP A 35 0.69 19.93 -0.28
C ASP A 35 -0.05 20.51 -1.49
N TRP A 36 0.37 20.13 -2.68
CA TRP A 36 -0.44 20.33 -3.87
C TRP A 36 -1.68 19.44 -3.81
N THR A 37 -2.83 20.05 -4.05
CA THR A 37 -4.14 19.40 -3.97
C THR A 37 -4.62 18.88 -5.33
N TYR A 38 -5.80 18.27 -5.37
CA TYR A 38 -6.46 17.85 -6.62
C TYR A 38 -6.68 19.05 -7.56
N GLU A 39 -7.03 20.21 -7.03
CA GLU A 39 -7.24 21.44 -7.80
C GLU A 39 -5.95 21.89 -8.47
N HIS A 40 -4.83 21.86 -7.75
CA HIS A 40 -3.51 22.14 -8.34
C HIS A 40 -3.14 21.14 -9.44
N ALA A 41 -3.59 19.88 -9.33
CA ALA A 41 -3.39 18.90 -10.39
C ALA A 41 -4.24 19.22 -11.63
N ALA A 42 -5.45 19.77 -11.44
CA ALA A 42 -6.29 20.23 -12.53
C ALA A 42 -5.72 21.48 -13.20
N ASP A 43 -5.30 22.47 -12.43
CA ASP A 43 -4.68 23.71 -12.92
C ASP A 43 -3.37 23.44 -13.69
N ALA A 44 -2.68 22.35 -13.36
CA ALA A 44 -1.46 21.90 -14.03
C ALA A 44 -1.71 20.92 -15.20
N ASP A 45 -2.96 20.76 -15.65
CA ASP A 45 -3.38 19.83 -16.70
C ASP A 45 -2.99 18.36 -16.43
N VAL A 46 -2.72 18.01 -15.17
CA VAL A 46 -2.44 16.62 -14.77
C VAL A 46 -3.72 15.80 -14.75
N VAL A 47 -4.81 16.37 -14.29
CA VAL A 47 -6.16 15.76 -14.33
C VAL A 47 -7.15 16.71 -15.01
N ASP A 48 -8.25 16.16 -15.53
CA ASP A 48 -9.39 16.96 -15.91
C ASP A 48 -10.11 17.43 -14.63
N ALA A 49 -10.50 18.68 -14.54
CA ALA A 49 -11.21 19.25 -13.40
C ALA A 49 -12.56 18.57 -13.15
N ALA A 50 -13.23 18.08 -14.20
CA ALA A 50 -14.52 17.39 -14.14
C ALA A 50 -14.54 16.18 -15.07
N PRO A 51 -13.73 15.14 -14.83
CA PRO A 51 -13.66 13.99 -15.72
C PRO A 51 -14.96 13.17 -15.65
N PRO A 52 -15.34 12.49 -16.73
CA PRO A 52 -16.42 11.51 -16.66
C PRO A 52 -16.00 10.35 -15.75
N ILE A 53 -16.77 10.15 -14.67
CA ILE A 53 -16.47 9.09 -13.68
C ILE A 53 -17.39 7.90 -13.98
N PRO A 54 -16.86 6.74 -14.42
CA PRO A 54 -17.66 5.52 -14.59
C PRO A 54 -18.20 5.04 -13.24
N SER A 55 -19.28 4.25 -13.26
CA SER A 55 -19.88 3.71 -12.03
C SER A 55 -18.94 2.78 -11.26
N SER A 56 -17.97 2.16 -11.95
CA SER A 56 -16.96 1.30 -11.34
C SER A 56 -15.64 1.37 -12.11
N LYS A 57 -14.54 1.08 -11.41
CA LYS A 57 -13.20 0.94 -11.98
C LYS A 57 -12.45 -0.17 -11.23
N ASP A 58 -11.75 -1.01 -11.96
CA ASP A 58 -10.88 -2.04 -11.40
C ASP A 58 -9.53 -1.99 -12.14
N LEU A 59 -8.46 -1.72 -11.39
CA LEU A 59 -7.11 -1.63 -11.92
C LEU A 59 -6.32 -2.92 -11.70
N ARG A 60 -6.89 -3.93 -11.05
CA ARG A 60 -6.22 -5.20 -10.79
C ARG A 60 -5.81 -5.86 -12.10
N ALA A 61 -4.61 -6.43 -12.11
CA ALA A 61 -4.06 -7.12 -13.27
C ALA A 61 -3.32 -8.40 -12.84
N ALA A 62 -3.30 -9.41 -13.69
CA ALA A 62 -2.70 -10.71 -13.37
C ALA A 62 -1.20 -10.63 -13.03
N TRP A 63 -0.47 -9.71 -13.65
CA TRP A 63 0.95 -9.47 -13.40
C TRP A 63 1.22 -8.81 -12.04
N TRP A 64 0.20 -8.18 -11.44
CA TRP A 64 0.34 -7.37 -10.23
C TRP A 64 0.01 -8.18 -8.97
N GLY A 65 0.75 -9.25 -8.74
CA GLY A 65 0.55 -10.18 -7.62
C GLY A 65 0.72 -9.49 -6.26
N ILE A 66 0.10 -10.08 -5.23
CA ILE A 66 0.17 -9.61 -3.85
C ILE A 66 1.41 -10.18 -3.16
N ASN A 67 2.17 -9.31 -2.51
CA ASN A 67 3.32 -9.66 -1.68
C ASN A 67 3.01 -9.55 -0.18
N ASP A 68 3.97 -9.94 0.67
CA ASP A 68 3.81 -9.93 2.13
C ASP A 68 4.98 -9.18 2.79
N GLN A 69 4.65 -8.10 3.54
CA GLN A 69 5.60 -7.34 4.34
C GLN A 69 6.13 -8.09 5.57
N GLY A 70 5.52 -9.23 5.90
CA GLY A 70 5.87 -9.99 7.11
C GLY A 70 5.53 -9.26 8.40
N THR A 71 6.46 -9.30 9.35
CA THR A 71 6.35 -8.68 10.67
C THR A 71 7.17 -7.39 10.79
N THR A 72 7.36 -6.68 9.67
CA THR A 72 8.13 -5.43 9.62
C THR A 72 7.20 -4.21 9.58
N GLY A 73 7.74 -3.03 9.93
CA GLY A 73 7.06 -1.73 9.85
C GLY A 73 7.04 -1.11 8.44
N SER A 74 7.22 -1.92 7.39
CA SER A 74 7.49 -1.49 6.02
C SER A 74 6.25 -1.24 5.15
N CYS A 75 5.06 -1.12 5.73
CA CYS A 75 3.81 -0.96 4.96
C CYS A 75 3.87 0.20 3.95
N VAL A 76 4.45 1.34 4.35
CA VAL A 76 4.63 2.50 3.45
C VAL A 76 5.51 2.14 2.25
N GLY A 77 6.62 1.44 2.48
CA GLY A 77 7.51 0.97 1.41
C GLY A 77 6.80 0.07 0.41
N TRP A 78 6.01 -0.91 0.90
CA TRP A 78 5.24 -1.83 0.05
C TRP A 78 4.11 -1.14 -0.71
N ALA A 79 3.32 -0.32 -0.01
CA ALA A 79 2.22 0.40 -0.64
C ALA A 79 2.74 1.37 -1.71
N THR A 80 3.84 2.08 -1.45
CA THR A 80 4.43 3.01 -2.40
C THR A 80 5.10 2.26 -3.56
N ALA A 81 6.08 1.39 -3.29
CA ALA A 81 6.90 0.76 -4.32
C ALA A 81 6.15 -0.29 -5.13
N ASP A 82 5.61 -1.34 -4.46
CA ASP A 82 5.00 -2.50 -5.13
C ASP A 82 3.57 -2.22 -5.61
N SER A 83 2.84 -1.38 -4.88
CA SER A 83 1.46 -1.09 -5.27
C SER A 83 1.39 0.10 -6.22
N VAL A 84 1.72 1.32 -5.79
CA VAL A 84 1.47 2.51 -6.60
C VAL A 84 2.50 2.69 -7.71
N LEU A 85 3.77 2.81 -7.37
CA LEU A 85 4.81 3.15 -8.35
C LEU A 85 5.01 2.05 -9.41
N ARG A 86 4.99 0.79 -9.00
CA ARG A 86 5.11 -0.34 -9.93
C ARG A 86 4.02 -0.29 -10.99
N TRP A 87 2.77 -0.06 -10.59
CA TRP A 87 1.66 0.05 -11.53
C TRP A 87 1.90 1.19 -12.54
N HIS A 88 2.23 2.38 -12.07
CA HIS A 88 2.47 3.54 -12.93
C HIS A 88 3.61 3.30 -13.92
N PHE A 89 4.76 2.79 -13.46
CA PHE A 89 5.91 2.54 -14.34
C PHE A 89 5.65 1.43 -15.36
N VAL A 90 4.88 0.41 -15.01
CA VAL A 90 4.47 -0.64 -15.95
C VAL A 90 3.51 -0.08 -17.00
N GLN A 91 2.48 0.69 -16.59
CA GLN A 91 1.54 1.31 -17.55
C GLN A 91 2.25 2.31 -18.48
N ALA A 92 3.22 3.04 -17.96
CA ALA A 92 4.06 3.95 -18.77
C ALA A 92 5.12 3.21 -19.63
N LYS A 93 5.17 1.88 -19.61
CA LYS A 93 6.19 1.04 -20.31
C LYS A 93 7.64 1.36 -19.91
N LYS A 94 7.83 1.93 -18.71
CA LYS A 94 9.14 2.22 -18.12
C LYS A 94 9.66 1.11 -17.20
N LEU A 95 8.83 0.09 -16.93
CA LEU A 95 9.16 -1.09 -16.15
C LEU A 95 8.49 -2.33 -16.75
N SER A 96 9.21 -3.44 -16.82
CA SER A 96 8.61 -4.73 -17.20
C SER A 96 7.68 -5.24 -16.09
N GLU A 97 6.56 -5.87 -16.45
CA GLU A 97 5.63 -6.53 -15.53
C GLU A 97 6.29 -7.58 -14.63
N LYS A 98 7.40 -8.18 -15.07
CA LYS A 98 8.15 -9.21 -14.33
C LYS A 98 9.04 -8.63 -13.23
N LEU A 99 9.31 -7.33 -13.26
CA LEU A 99 10.21 -6.68 -12.31
C LEU A 99 9.42 -6.12 -11.12
N LEU A 100 10.02 -6.26 -9.94
CA LEU A 100 9.56 -5.63 -8.71
C LEU A 100 10.38 -4.37 -8.45
N LEU A 101 9.76 -3.35 -7.92
CA LEU A 101 10.45 -2.21 -7.32
C LEU A 101 10.79 -2.54 -5.87
N SER A 102 11.84 -1.93 -5.33
CA SER A 102 12.32 -2.21 -3.98
C SER A 102 11.49 -1.49 -2.90
N PRO A 103 10.65 -2.19 -2.12
CA PRO A 103 10.00 -1.58 -0.96
C PRO A 103 11.01 -1.16 0.12
N ARG A 104 12.13 -1.91 0.24
CA ARG A 104 13.20 -1.58 1.20
C ARG A 104 13.85 -0.24 0.87
N PHE A 105 14.08 0.09 -0.40
CA PHE A 105 14.65 1.37 -0.79
C PHE A 105 13.78 2.54 -0.31
N ILE A 106 12.48 2.53 -0.64
CA ILE A 106 11.56 3.57 -0.23
C ILE A 106 11.45 3.67 1.30
N TRP A 107 11.26 2.54 1.97
CA TRP A 107 11.09 2.49 3.41
C TRP A 107 12.29 3.02 4.17
N MET A 108 13.51 2.54 3.85
CA MET A 108 14.74 2.96 4.55
C MET A 108 15.09 4.40 4.24
N ALA A 109 15.04 4.82 2.97
CA ALA A 109 15.35 6.19 2.60
C ALA A 109 14.35 7.20 3.20
N ALA A 110 13.07 6.84 3.27
CA ALA A 110 12.06 7.69 3.91
C ALA A 110 12.34 7.83 5.41
N LYS A 111 12.68 6.76 6.12
CA LYS A 111 13.03 6.81 7.55
C LYS A 111 14.26 7.66 7.84
N GLU A 112 15.24 7.68 6.94
CA GLU A 112 16.45 8.51 7.09
C GLU A 112 16.17 10.02 6.88
N THR A 113 15.07 10.36 6.25
CA THR A 113 14.76 11.74 5.84
C THR A 113 13.49 12.31 6.47
N ASP A 114 12.71 11.50 7.19
CA ASP A 114 11.53 11.99 7.89
C ASP A 114 11.93 12.84 9.12
N PRO A 115 11.01 13.70 9.61
CA PRO A 115 11.29 14.55 10.77
C PRO A 115 11.30 13.77 12.09
N ASN A 116 10.92 12.50 12.09
CA ASN A 116 10.91 11.66 13.27
C ASN A 116 12.31 11.11 13.54
N ILE A 117 12.85 11.40 14.71
CA ILE A 117 14.14 10.86 15.10
C ILE A 117 13.96 9.41 15.51
N SER A 118 14.58 8.49 14.77
CA SER A 118 14.64 7.07 15.14
C SER A 118 15.24 6.92 16.54
N ARG A 119 14.50 6.26 17.42
CA ARG A 119 14.99 6.00 18.77
C ARG A 119 15.97 4.84 18.74
N PRO A 120 17.14 4.93 19.38
CA PRO A 120 18.14 3.86 19.40
C PRO A 120 17.64 2.53 19.97
N THR A 121 16.54 2.57 20.74
CA THR A 121 15.90 1.39 21.35
C THR A 121 14.91 0.67 20.44
N THR A 122 14.59 1.24 19.27
CA THR A 122 13.65 0.65 18.33
C THR A 122 14.40 -0.13 17.27
N PHE A 123 14.03 -1.40 17.05
CA PHE A 123 14.58 -2.16 15.95
C PHE A 123 14.17 -1.51 14.62
N ILE A 124 15.14 -1.33 13.74
CA ILE A 124 14.93 -0.69 12.44
C ILE A 124 13.82 -1.34 11.63
N GLU A 125 13.65 -2.66 11.76
CA GLU A 125 12.62 -3.44 11.09
C GLU A 125 11.20 -3.18 11.63
N GLU A 126 11.07 -2.58 12.80
CA GLU A 126 9.77 -2.25 13.42
C GLU A 126 9.35 -0.80 13.17
N GLU A 127 10.25 0.08 12.76
CA GLU A 127 9.95 1.49 12.53
C GLU A 127 9.20 1.71 11.22
N GLY A 128 8.25 2.65 11.27
CA GLY A 128 7.51 3.14 10.13
C GLY A 128 8.04 4.45 9.57
N THR A 129 7.25 5.05 8.70
CA THR A 129 7.45 6.38 8.12
C THR A 129 6.11 6.89 7.59
N SER A 130 6.07 8.08 6.99
CA SER A 130 4.86 8.66 6.42
C SER A 130 4.77 8.50 4.89
N LEU A 131 3.55 8.64 4.35
CA LEU A 131 3.32 8.56 2.90
C LEU A 131 4.06 9.66 2.14
N LYS A 132 3.98 10.91 2.64
CA LYS A 132 4.61 12.08 2.01
C LYS A 132 6.12 11.93 1.93
N THR A 133 6.76 11.45 2.99
CA THR A 133 8.22 11.22 2.98
C THR A 133 8.62 10.19 1.94
N ALA A 134 7.85 9.10 1.81
CA ALA A 134 8.09 8.08 0.78
C ALA A 134 7.91 8.63 -0.65
N LEU A 135 6.92 9.48 -0.87
CA LEU A 135 6.69 10.14 -2.15
C LEU A 135 7.78 11.18 -2.46
N ASP A 136 8.30 11.88 -1.46
CA ASP A 136 9.45 12.77 -1.61
C ASP A 136 10.71 12.02 -2.04
N ILE A 137 10.97 10.83 -1.48
CA ILE A 137 12.05 9.96 -1.95
C ILE A 137 11.86 9.60 -3.42
N ALA A 138 10.67 9.14 -3.80
CA ALA A 138 10.36 8.77 -5.18
C ALA A 138 10.52 9.95 -6.16
N ARG A 139 10.20 11.18 -5.72
CA ARG A 139 10.31 12.39 -6.52
C ARG A 139 11.76 12.91 -6.61
N LYS A 140 12.47 12.95 -5.48
CA LYS A 140 13.84 13.53 -5.41
C LYS A 140 14.89 12.55 -5.92
N PHE A 141 14.85 11.31 -5.48
CA PHE A 141 15.89 10.30 -5.73
C PHE A 141 15.45 9.22 -6.70
N GLY A 142 14.15 8.93 -6.79
CA GLY A 142 13.62 7.85 -7.61
C GLY A 142 13.49 6.54 -6.84
N ILE A 143 13.63 5.42 -7.56
CA ILE A 143 13.51 4.08 -6.95
C ILE A 143 14.31 3.05 -7.75
N VAL A 144 14.93 2.10 -7.05
CA VAL A 144 15.60 0.93 -7.65
C VAL A 144 14.66 -0.28 -7.73
N THR A 145 15.04 -1.29 -8.51
CA THR A 145 14.35 -2.57 -8.52
C THR A 145 14.70 -3.40 -7.29
N ASP A 146 13.83 -4.36 -6.94
CA ASP A 146 14.10 -5.30 -5.85
C ASP A 146 15.34 -6.17 -6.11
N SER A 147 15.66 -6.47 -7.38
CA SER A 147 16.91 -7.13 -7.73
C SER A 147 18.18 -6.31 -7.42
N THR A 148 18.08 -4.98 -7.41
CA THR A 148 19.18 -4.08 -7.03
C THR A 148 19.32 -3.96 -5.51
N LEU A 149 18.21 -3.82 -4.80
CA LEU A 149 18.16 -3.82 -3.32
C LEU A 149 17.01 -4.71 -2.85
N PRO A 150 17.27 -6.01 -2.62
CA PRO A 150 16.25 -6.97 -2.20
C PRO A 150 15.65 -6.66 -0.84
N PHE A 151 14.32 -6.82 -0.71
CA PHE A 151 13.64 -6.63 0.56
C PHE A 151 14.10 -7.61 1.63
N ALA A 152 14.14 -8.91 1.31
CA ALA A 152 14.32 -9.96 2.29
C ALA A 152 15.79 -10.15 2.77
N THR A 153 16.77 -9.79 1.97
CA THR A 153 18.15 -10.19 2.23
C THR A 153 19.03 -9.12 2.86
N GLY A 154 18.59 -7.87 2.84
CA GLY A 154 19.41 -6.74 3.32
C GLY A 154 20.76 -6.62 2.62
N LYS A 155 20.92 -7.22 1.42
CA LYS A 155 22.17 -7.13 0.67
C LYS A 155 22.45 -5.67 0.33
N LEU A 156 23.70 -5.28 0.53
CA LEU A 156 24.19 -3.99 0.08
C LEU A 156 24.41 -4.02 -1.43
N TYR A 157 24.21 -2.88 -2.08
CA TYR A 157 24.57 -2.72 -3.48
C TYR A 157 26.09 -2.86 -3.64
N PRO A 158 26.59 -3.70 -4.57
CA PRO A 158 28.01 -4.04 -4.62
C PRO A 158 28.91 -2.99 -5.29
N GLN A 159 28.32 -1.93 -5.85
CA GLN A 159 29.04 -0.84 -6.51
C GLN A 159 28.99 0.44 -5.66
N ASP A 160 29.56 1.52 -6.18
CA ASP A 160 29.57 2.80 -5.46
C ASP A 160 28.20 3.48 -5.35
N ALA A 161 28.05 4.38 -4.39
CA ALA A 161 26.81 5.08 -4.12
C ALA A 161 26.33 5.97 -5.30
N LYS A 162 27.24 6.53 -6.08
CA LYS A 162 26.87 7.37 -7.23
C LYS A 162 26.16 6.53 -8.28
N THR A 163 26.68 5.36 -8.61
CA THR A 163 26.04 4.40 -9.51
C THR A 163 24.68 3.96 -8.98
N PHE A 164 24.57 3.67 -7.68
CA PHE A 164 23.31 3.28 -7.05
C PHE A 164 22.22 4.36 -7.21
N TYR A 165 22.55 5.61 -6.88
CA TYR A 165 21.60 6.71 -7.02
C TYR A 165 21.32 7.08 -8.48
N ALA A 166 22.30 6.91 -9.39
CA ALA A 166 22.06 7.08 -10.82
C ALA A 166 21.03 6.07 -11.35
N ILE A 167 21.09 4.80 -10.90
CA ILE A 167 20.08 3.78 -11.21
C ILE A 167 18.71 4.18 -10.67
N ALA A 168 18.65 4.63 -9.41
CA ALA A 168 17.40 5.08 -8.80
C ALA A 168 16.77 6.25 -9.58
N ALA A 169 17.59 7.21 -9.99
CA ALA A 169 17.16 8.41 -10.70
C ALA A 169 16.52 8.14 -12.08
N THR A 170 16.70 6.95 -12.65
CA THR A 170 16.02 6.56 -13.91
C THR A 170 14.50 6.34 -13.72
N ARG A 171 14.01 6.27 -12.48
CA ARG A 171 12.61 5.99 -12.13
C ARG A 171 12.13 6.97 -11.08
N LYS A 172 11.99 8.23 -11.46
CA LYS A 172 11.39 9.29 -10.62
C LYS A 172 9.94 9.51 -10.98
N ILE A 173 9.13 9.90 -9.99
CA ILE A 173 7.84 10.52 -10.26
C ILE A 173 8.03 12.01 -10.52
N LEU A 174 7.13 12.59 -11.30
CA LEU A 174 7.10 14.03 -11.56
C LEU A 174 6.55 14.78 -10.35
N ALA A 175 5.38 14.34 -9.89
CA ALA A 175 4.63 15.01 -8.82
C ALA A 175 3.77 14.01 -8.05
N TYR A 176 3.28 14.46 -6.89
CA TYR A 176 2.19 13.84 -6.16
C TYR A 176 1.25 14.93 -5.64
N PHE A 177 -0.01 14.56 -5.46
CA PHE A 177 -1.09 15.47 -5.06
C PHE A 177 -1.88 14.89 -3.90
N ASN A 178 -2.13 15.70 -2.90
CA ASN A 178 -3.01 15.36 -1.80
C ASN A 178 -4.47 15.39 -2.29
N LEU A 179 -5.16 14.27 -2.18
CA LEU A 179 -6.55 14.10 -2.60
C LEU A 179 -7.52 14.27 -1.43
N ASP A 180 -7.00 14.66 -0.26
CA ASP A 180 -7.78 14.74 0.96
C ASP A 180 -8.50 13.42 1.32
N THR A 181 -9.57 13.54 2.10
CA THR A 181 -10.52 12.43 2.36
C THR A 181 -11.78 12.56 1.50
N ASP A 182 -11.68 13.21 0.35
CA ASP A 182 -12.78 13.38 -0.61
C ASP A 182 -12.93 12.14 -1.51
N LEU A 183 -13.95 11.35 -1.25
CA LEU A 183 -14.21 10.11 -1.98
C LEU A 183 -14.54 10.35 -3.47
N SER A 184 -15.01 11.52 -3.86
CA SER A 184 -15.27 11.86 -5.26
C SER A 184 -13.97 12.13 -6.02
N ARG A 185 -13.01 12.83 -5.41
CA ARG A 185 -11.65 13.01 -5.94
C ARG A 185 -10.92 11.67 -6.07
N TRP A 186 -11.11 10.75 -5.12
CA TRP A 186 -10.54 9.40 -5.21
C TRP A 186 -11.08 8.63 -6.41
N ARG A 187 -12.40 8.68 -6.63
CA ARG A 187 -13.02 8.05 -7.82
C ARG A 187 -12.51 8.66 -9.12
N ALA A 188 -12.42 9.98 -9.19
CA ALA A 188 -11.90 10.69 -10.35
C ALA A 188 -10.45 10.30 -10.65
N TRP A 189 -9.59 10.26 -9.62
CA TRP A 189 -8.19 9.84 -9.76
C TRP A 189 -8.07 8.39 -10.22
N LEU A 190 -8.76 7.46 -9.55
CA LEU A 190 -8.77 6.04 -9.91
C LEU A 190 -9.28 5.79 -11.33
N ALA A 191 -10.27 6.56 -11.77
CA ALA A 191 -10.84 6.42 -13.11
C ALA A 191 -9.85 6.84 -14.21
N THR A 192 -9.06 7.89 -13.97
CA THR A 192 -8.29 8.58 -15.02
C THR A 192 -6.78 8.45 -14.90
N LYS A 193 -6.24 8.30 -13.70
CA LYS A 193 -4.79 8.32 -13.45
C LYS A 193 -4.22 7.00 -12.96
N GLY A 194 -4.87 6.32 -12.02
CA GLY A 194 -4.37 5.05 -11.51
C GLY A 194 -4.52 4.89 -10.00
N PRO A 195 -3.75 4.00 -9.37
CA PRO A 195 -3.86 3.71 -7.95
C PRO A 195 -3.50 4.90 -7.08
N ILE A 196 -4.13 4.95 -5.91
CA ILE A 196 -3.94 5.98 -4.89
C ILE A 196 -3.18 5.37 -3.71
N LEU A 197 -2.14 6.06 -3.23
CA LEU A 197 -1.46 5.72 -1.98
C LEU A 197 -2.26 6.28 -0.81
N THR A 198 -2.67 5.43 0.14
CA THR A 198 -3.49 5.87 1.27
C THR A 198 -2.99 5.40 2.61
N ARG A 199 -3.26 6.19 3.64
CA ARG A 199 -3.12 5.85 5.05
C ARG A 199 -4.49 5.68 5.68
N LEU A 200 -4.63 4.69 6.53
CA LEU A 200 -5.83 4.51 7.34
C LEU A 200 -5.47 4.07 8.76
N ASN A 201 -6.42 4.24 9.67
CA ASN A 201 -6.36 3.64 11.00
C ASN A 201 -7.00 2.24 10.95
N VAL A 202 -6.19 1.21 11.19
CA VAL A 202 -6.64 -0.19 11.21
C VAL A 202 -7.39 -0.46 12.50
N ASP A 203 -8.59 -0.99 12.39
CA ASP A 203 -9.37 -1.49 13.51
C ASP A 203 -9.43 -3.03 13.53
N LYS A 204 -10.22 -3.60 14.43
CA LYS A 204 -10.33 -5.05 14.62
C LYS A 204 -11.00 -5.77 13.42
N THR A 205 -11.72 -5.08 12.54
CA THR A 205 -12.39 -5.70 11.38
C THR A 205 -11.38 -6.35 10.43
N TRP A 206 -10.15 -5.82 10.38
CA TRP A 206 -9.06 -6.35 9.57
C TRP A 206 -8.63 -7.78 9.96
N ASP A 207 -8.80 -8.17 11.22
CA ASP A 207 -8.50 -9.54 11.67
C ASP A 207 -9.51 -10.55 11.08
N GLY A 208 -10.73 -10.11 10.86
CA GLY A 208 -11.82 -10.89 10.29
C GLY A 208 -11.95 -10.81 8.77
N ALA A 209 -11.17 -9.98 8.10
CA ALA A 209 -11.34 -9.68 6.68
C ALA A 209 -11.36 -10.94 5.77
N SER A 210 -10.55 -11.95 6.08
CA SER A 210 -10.56 -13.21 5.30
C SER A 210 -11.87 -14.00 5.47
N ALA A 211 -12.52 -13.92 6.62
CA ALA A 211 -13.79 -14.60 6.88
C ALA A 211 -14.97 -13.88 6.21
N THR A 212 -14.85 -12.58 5.95
CA THR A 212 -15.87 -11.75 5.30
C THR A 212 -15.65 -11.62 3.79
N GLY A 213 -14.71 -12.37 3.21
CA GLY A 213 -14.35 -12.22 1.79
C GLY A 213 -13.75 -10.86 1.47
N GLY A 214 -13.07 -10.24 2.43
CA GLY A 214 -12.44 -8.94 2.28
C GLY A 214 -13.33 -7.74 2.63
N ASN A 215 -14.60 -7.93 2.99
CA ASN A 215 -15.50 -6.81 3.28
C ASN A 215 -15.13 -6.09 4.58
N LEU A 216 -14.96 -4.77 4.47
CA LEU A 216 -14.75 -3.81 5.56
C LEU A 216 -15.97 -2.88 5.57
N ASP A 217 -16.96 -3.20 6.40
CA ASP A 217 -18.27 -2.53 6.35
C ASP A 217 -18.40 -1.38 7.34
N LEU A 218 -18.01 -1.59 8.60
CA LEU A 218 -18.15 -0.62 9.68
C LEU A 218 -16.80 -0.44 10.40
N TYR A 219 -16.38 0.80 10.54
CA TYR A 219 -15.19 1.16 11.30
C TYR A 219 -15.52 1.34 12.78
N ASP A 220 -14.67 0.81 13.66
CA ASP A 220 -14.77 1.01 15.09
C ASP A 220 -13.54 1.77 15.61
N SER A 221 -13.65 3.08 15.72
CA SER A 221 -12.57 3.96 16.17
C SER A 221 -12.05 3.61 17.57
N ASN A 222 -12.91 3.07 18.45
CA ASN A 222 -12.51 2.64 19.79
C ASN A 222 -11.62 1.38 19.78
N LYS A 223 -11.54 0.70 18.64
CA LYS A 223 -10.69 -0.48 18.43
C LYS A 223 -9.60 -0.24 17.40
N ALA A 224 -9.33 1.02 17.10
CA ALA A 224 -8.19 1.41 16.27
C ALA A 224 -6.86 0.99 16.94
N ARG A 225 -5.94 0.44 16.14
CA ARG A 225 -4.68 -0.15 16.63
C ARG A 225 -3.45 0.55 16.13
N GLY A 226 -3.56 1.34 15.07
CA GLY A 226 -2.45 2.10 14.49
C GLY A 226 -2.63 2.37 12.99
N GLY A 227 -1.72 3.17 12.47
CA GLY A 227 -1.70 3.57 11.06
C GLY A 227 -1.15 2.48 10.15
N HIS A 228 -1.75 2.34 8.96
CA HIS A 228 -1.30 1.41 7.93
C HIS A 228 -1.37 2.07 6.55
N ALA A 229 -0.40 1.74 5.71
CA ALA A 229 -0.35 2.19 4.33
C ALA A 229 -0.81 1.08 3.38
N ILE A 230 -1.71 1.42 2.46
CA ILE A 230 -2.22 0.54 1.41
C ILE A 230 -2.38 1.32 0.10
N ALA A 231 -2.79 0.65 -0.96
CA ALA A 231 -3.25 1.33 -2.17
C ALA A 231 -4.73 1.09 -2.42
N LEU A 232 -5.45 2.13 -2.85
CA LEU A 232 -6.73 1.96 -3.51
C LEU A 232 -6.47 1.66 -4.99
N VAL A 233 -7.11 0.61 -5.51
CA VAL A 233 -6.87 0.10 -6.85
C VAL A 233 -8.16 -0.03 -7.67
N GLY A 234 -9.22 0.60 -7.22
CA GLY A 234 -10.50 0.62 -7.89
C GLY A 234 -11.65 0.94 -6.96
N TYR A 235 -12.85 0.93 -7.53
CA TYR A 235 -14.10 1.16 -6.80
C TYR A 235 -15.28 0.52 -7.53
N THR A 236 -16.34 0.28 -6.77
CA THR A 236 -17.71 -0.02 -7.22
C THR A 236 -18.63 1.13 -6.81
N PRO A 237 -19.94 1.09 -7.09
CA PRO A 237 -20.85 2.15 -6.63
C PRO A 237 -20.81 2.38 -5.11
N ASP A 238 -20.54 1.34 -4.33
CA ASP A 238 -20.65 1.32 -2.86
C ASP A 238 -19.36 1.02 -2.10
N ARG A 239 -18.25 0.69 -2.79
CA ARG A 239 -16.99 0.27 -2.14
C ARG A 239 -15.77 0.76 -2.88
N PHE A 240 -14.66 0.90 -2.14
CA PHE A 240 -13.31 1.01 -2.69
C PHE A 240 -12.58 -0.34 -2.62
N ILE A 241 -11.79 -0.66 -3.65
CA ILE A 241 -10.96 -1.87 -3.72
C ILE A 241 -9.61 -1.53 -3.11
N VAL A 242 -9.30 -2.18 -2.00
CA VAL A 242 -8.05 -2.05 -1.24
C VAL A 242 -7.07 -3.13 -1.70
N ARG A 243 -5.83 -2.76 -2.04
CA ARG A 243 -4.70 -3.65 -2.26
C ARG A 243 -3.77 -3.57 -1.06
N ASN A 244 -3.61 -4.69 -0.36
CA ASN A 244 -2.81 -4.79 0.86
C ASN A 244 -1.48 -5.55 0.62
N SER A 245 -0.58 -5.49 1.58
CA SER A 245 0.73 -6.16 1.60
C SER A 245 0.86 -7.22 2.70
N TRP A 246 -0.22 -7.96 2.99
CA TRP A 246 -0.24 -9.01 4.02
C TRP A 246 -0.37 -10.42 3.43
N GLY A 247 0.05 -10.60 2.18
CA GLY A 247 -0.01 -11.86 1.47
C GLY A 247 -1.43 -12.25 1.03
N THR A 248 -1.51 -13.29 0.20
CA THR A 248 -2.77 -13.76 -0.40
C THR A 248 -3.69 -14.50 0.56
N SER A 249 -3.24 -14.81 1.77
CA SER A 249 -4.07 -15.45 2.80
C SER A 249 -4.94 -14.47 3.59
N TRP A 250 -4.71 -13.15 3.43
CA TRP A 250 -5.50 -12.10 4.05
C TRP A 250 -6.56 -11.58 3.07
N GLY A 251 -7.75 -11.26 3.61
CA GLY A 251 -8.87 -10.71 2.84
C GLY A 251 -9.33 -11.64 1.72
N ASP A 252 -9.71 -11.07 0.58
CA ASP A 252 -9.93 -11.77 -0.67
C ASP A 252 -8.62 -11.81 -1.47
N LYS A 253 -7.78 -12.80 -1.21
CA LYS A 253 -6.48 -13.00 -1.88
C LYS A 253 -5.55 -11.78 -1.82
N GLY A 254 -5.56 -11.08 -0.69
CA GLY A 254 -4.75 -9.87 -0.45
C GLY A 254 -5.47 -8.56 -0.76
N PHE A 255 -6.73 -8.62 -1.17
CA PHE A 255 -7.60 -7.46 -1.38
C PHE A 255 -8.68 -7.36 -0.30
N ALA A 256 -9.22 -6.16 -0.14
CA ALA A 256 -10.41 -5.90 0.65
C ALA A 256 -11.32 -4.87 -0.05
N TYR A 257 -12.52 -4.74 0.45
CA TYR A 257 -13.59 -3.92 -0.12
C TYR A 257 -14.15 -3.02 0.98
N ALA A 258 -13.62 -1.80 1.06
CA ALA A 258 -14.06 -0.82 2.06
C ALA A 258 -15.37 -0.17 1.61
N SER A 259 -16.42 -0.22 2.43
CA SER A 259 -17.64 0.54 2.20
C SER A 259 -17.34 2.05 2.17
N LEU A 260 -18.24 2.85 1.62
CA LEU A 260 -18.03 4.31 1.58
C LEU A 260 -17.97 4.90 3.01
N SER A 261 -18.79 4.39 3.93
CA SER A 261 -18.74 4.82 5.34
C SER A 261 -17.42 4.40 6.00
N TYR A 262 -16.97 3.15 5.78
CA TYR A 262 -15.68 2.72 6.28
C TYR A 262 -14.53 3.58 5.74
N ALA A 263 -14.55 3.88 4.45
CA ALA A 263 -13.53 4.73 3.82
C ALA A 263 -13.53 6.14 4.41
N GLN A 264 -14.71 6.73 4.60
CA GLN A 264 -14.84 8.08 5.16
C GLN A 264 -14.33 8.19 6.60
N GLU A 265 -14.49 7.14 7.41
CA GLU A 265 -14.16 7.15 8.83
C GLU A 265 -12.73 6.67 9.13
N ALA A 266 -12.24 5.68 8.39
CA ALA A 266 -10.97 5.02 8.70
C ALA A 266 -9.77 5.62 7.96
N PHE A 267 -9.97 6.11 6.72
CA PHE A 267 -8.88 6.64 5.90
C PHE A 267 -8.58 8.09 6.24
N THR A 268 -7.31 8.40 6.41
CA THR A 268 -6.86 9.71 6.92
C THR A 268 -6.03 10.49 5.91
N GLU A 269 -5.47 9.83 4.91
CA GLU A 269 -4.63 10.46 3.88
C GLU A 269 -4.77 9.71 2.56
N ALA A 270 -4.72 10.46 1.46
CA ALA A 270 -4.74 9.90 0.12
C ALA A 270 -3.88 10.75 -0.83
N TYR A 271 -2.96 10.11 -1.54
CA TYR A 271 -2.08 10.77 -2.50
C TYR A 271 -2.16 10.10 -3.88
N GLY A 272 -2.36 10.94 -4.89
CA GLY A 272 -2.25 10.57 -6.29
C GLY A 272 -0.86 10.88 -6.83
N VAL A 273 -0.35 10.05 -7.75
CA VAL A 273 1.01 10.16 -8.33
C VAL A 273 0.93 10.45 -9.82
N ALA A 274 1.79 11.36 -10.31
CA ALA A 274 2.01 11.63 -11.73
C ALA A 274 3.46 11.27 -12.14
N LEU A 275 3.62 10.69 -13.37
CA LEU A 275 4.92 10.35 -13.99
C LEU A 275 5.31 11.36 -15.07
#